data_dbc1467f919aa4acbe0d51707245e011
#
_entry.id   dbc1467f919aa4acbe0d51707245e011
#
_cell.length_a   1.000
_cell.length_b   1.000
_cell.length_c   1.000
_cell.angle_alpha   90.00
_cell.angle_beta   90.00
_cell.angle_gamma   90.00
#
_symmetry.space_group_name_H-M   'P 1'
#
loop_
_entity.id
_entity.type
_entity.pdbx_description
1 polymer ?
#
loop_
_entity_poly.entity_id
_entity_poly.type
_entity_poly.pdbx_seq_one_letter_code
_entity_poly.pdbx_strand_id
1 'polypeptide(L)'
;MLKLLISTLLFSFIFSIIKIPFKTKENPIKQGLTYVDSRVRNYEMGEIFIGEPSQKIRLIIATSYYHFIIANSKEKIDEIYSNISSSKSSLISTEKKIYYYNNYKGGFLAQDNFMFYNEKDKKKSYVNIPFLINDYDDEISGLLGLNLLKERNDEDLNFVKVLLEKKVIASSIWTIKYLNDNEGELIIGDYPHKYNNNYDENFLKFTKVEINYNKDWKIQFDEIKFDNDIQSSSISKFGIFVIENGLIKGPSEYEILFLQKLNKTNNCFELKREFSLVYYYCNKNTDIKLLPIISFYHRELNFTFNLTYEDLFIEKNGKYYLLMSFNKNHRLNEWTLGRIFMKKYEMIFDPENKLIGFYNDYKGKSFNMSFTILIIFIIIIIGLIVIVNHIMKLKRRKTRANEIDEVYDYVPANQEILGIKDI
;
A
#
# COMPACT_ATOMS: atom_id res chain seq x y z
N MET A 1 -5.16 41.41 -25.08
CA MET A 1 -5.36 39.96 -25.21
C MET A 1 -4.04 39.15 -25.14
N LEU A 2 -3.00 39.50 -25.91
CA LEU A 2 -1.74 38.74 -25.90
C LEU A 2 -0.98 38.73 -24.55
N LYS A 3 -1.03 39.83 -23.77
CA LYS A 3 -0.45 39.94 -22.42
C LYS A 3 -1.20 39.05 -21.39
N LEU A 4 -2.49 38.78 -21.55
CA LEU A 4 -3.26 37.92 -20.68
C LEU A 4 -2.97 36.43 -20.97
N LEU A 5 -2.73 36.08 -22.26
CA LEU A 5 -2.37 34.72 -22.66
C LEU A 5 -0.93 34.36 -22.22
N ILE A 6 -0.01 35.33 -22.20
CA ILE A 6 1.38 35.11 -21.73
C ILE A 6 1.42 34.97 -20.21
N SER A 7 0.53 35.65 -19.47
CA SER A 7 0.42 35.51 -18.01
C SER A 7 -0.14 34.16 -17.56
N THR A 8 -1.03 33.54 -18.33
CA THR A 8 -1.57 32.21 -18.03
C THR A 8 -0.62 31.07 -18.46
N LEU A 9 0.31 31.32 -19.36
CA LEU A 9 1.31 30.35 -19.81
C LEU A 9 2.56 30.28 -18.92
N LEU A 10 2.79 31.27 -18.06
CA LEU A 10 4.01 31.38 -17.24
C LEU A 10 3.92 30.80 -15.83
N PHE A 11 2.76 30.27 -15.38
CA PHE A 11 2.58 29.73 -14.05
C PHE A 11 1.97 28.33 -13.99
N SER A 12 2.29 27.46 -14.91
CA SER A 12 2.19 26.03 -14.58
C SER A 12 3.37 25.68 -13.66
N PHE A 13 3.27 26.01 -12.37
CA PHE A 13 4.13 25.40 -11.37
C PHE A 13 3.92 23.89 -11.50
N ILE A 14 4.97 23.21 -11.95
CA ILE A 14 4.94 21.77 -12.15
C ILE A 14 5.23 21.16 -10.79
N PHE A 15 4.19 20.98 -10.00
CA PHE A 15 4.28 20.23 -8.76
C PHE A 15 4.49 18.74 -9.09
N SER A 16 5.33 18.12 -8.31
CA SER A 16 5.63 16.69 -8.44
C SER A 16 4.77 15.88 -7.48
N ILE A 17 4.41 14.67 -7.91
CA ILE A 17 3.96 13.64 -7.00
C ILE A 17 5.22 12.89 -6.55
N ILE A 18 5.42 12.79 -5.25
CA ILE A 18 6.53 12.04 -4.66
C ILE A 18 6.06 10.63 -4.34
N LYS A 19 6.72 9.63 -4.91
CA LYS A 19 6.51 8.23 -4.60
C LYS A 19 7.71 7.68 -3.86
N ILE A 20 7.47 7.18 -2.66
CA ILE A 20 8.48 6.54 -1.83
C ILE A 20 8.11 5.06 -1.78
N PRO A 21 8.85 4.20 -2.50
CA PRO A 21 8.65 2.77 -2.41
C PRO A 21 9.02 2.28 -1.02
N PHE A 22 8.24 1.33 -0.49
CA PHE A 22 8.56 0.71 0.78
C PHE A 22 8.51 -0.80 0.71
N LYS A 23 9.25 -1.43 1.62
CA LYS A 23 9.20 -2.86 1.92
C LYS A 23 8.95 -3.08 3.39
N THR A 24 8.12 -4.08 3.69
CA THR A 24 7.95 -4.51 5.07
C THR A 24 9.25 -5.20 5.53
N LYS A 25 9.88 -4.65 6.55
CA LYS A 25 11.02 -5.31 7.21
C LYS A 25 10.48 -6.42 8.09
N GLU A 26 10.73 -7.67 7.68
CA GLU A 26 10.44 -8.82 8.52
C GLU A 26 11.50 -8.92 9.62
N ASN A 27 11.06 -8.81 10.86
CA ASN A 27 11.96 -9.11 11.97
C ASN A 27 12.07 -10.63 12.13
N PRO A 28 13.30 -11.15 12.27
CA PRO A 28 13.49 -12.58 12.51
C PRO A 28 12.79 -12.99 13.81
N ILE A 29 12.19 -14.18 13.81
CA ILE A 29 11.59 -14.75 15.01
C ILE A 29 12.75 -15.03 15.98
N LYS A 30 12.94 -14.12 16.96
CA LYS A 30 13.93 -14.35 18.03
C LYS A 30 13.45 -15.50 18.91
N GLN A 31 14.41 -16.22 19.52
CA GLN A 31 14.10 -17.32 20.43
C GLN A 31 13.15 -16.85 21.54
N GLY A 32 12.02 -17.55 21.71
CA GLY A 32 10.96 -17.19 22.67
C GLY A 32 9.88 -16.21 22.15
N LEU A 33 10.04 -15.65 20.96
CA LEU A 33 8.99 -14.86 20.32
C LEU A 33 8.09 -15.73 19.45
N THR A 34 6.81 -15.42 19.45
CA THR A 34 5.84 -16.05 18.52
C THR A 34 5.91 -15.40 17.15
N TYR A 35 5.33 -16.08 16.15
CA TYR A 35 5.16 -15.49 14.81
C TYR A 35 4.39 -14.17 14.84
N VAL A 36 3.38 -14.07 15.74
CA VAL A 36 2.59 -12.85 15.89
C VAL A 36 3.44 -11.72 16.48
N ASP A 37 4.31 -12.00 17.44
CA ASP A 37 5.21 -11.00 18.00
C ASP A 37 6.16 -10.41 16.94
N SER A 38 6.66 -11.25 16.04
CA SER A 38 7.49 -10.78 14.92
C SER A 38 6.69 -9.86 13.98
N ARG A 39 5.43 -10.19 13.71
CA ARG A 39 4.54 -9.38 12.88
C ARG A 39 4.21 -8.02 13.46
N VAL A 40 4.01 -7.93 14.78
CA VAL A 40 3.78 -6.64 15.49
C VAL A 40 4.94 -5.69 15.29
N ARG A 41 6.16 -6.23 15.20
CA ARG A 41 7.42 -5.47 15.11
C ARG A 41 7.91 -5.23 13.70
N ASN A 42 7.15 -5.68 12.69
CA ASN A 42 7.48 -5.40 11.30
C ASN A 42 7.08 -3.97 10.96
N TYR A 43 7.95 -3.25 10.27
CA TYR A 43 7.74 -1.87 9.86
C TYR A 43 7.79 -1.73 8.35
N GLU A 44 7.05 -0.78 7.81
CA GLU A 44 7.19 -0.32 6.44
C GLU A 44 8.44 0.55 6.35
N MET A 45 9.45 0.04 5.65
CA MET A 45 10.72 0.74 5.44
C MET A 45 10.69 1.45 4.08
N GLY A 46 10.44 2.75 4.10
CA GLY A 46 10.51 3.60 2.90
C GLY A 46 11.95 3.83 2.45
N GLU A 47 12.18 3.76 1.14
CA GLU A 47 13.49 4.03 0.54
C GLU A 47 13.55 5.46 0.02
N ILE A 48 14.47 6.25 0.52
CA ILE A 48 14.72 7.61 0.04
C ILE A 48 16.20 7.78 -0.33
N PHE A 49 16.47 8.86 -1.05
CA PHE A 49 17.83 9.22 -1.46
C PHE A 49 18.15 10.61 -0.95
N ILE A 50 19.23 10.74 -0.19
CA ILE A 50 19.67 12.00 0.42
C ILE A 50 21.18 12.15 0.35
N GLY A 51 21.64 13.41 0.27
CA GLY A 51 23.05 13.73 0.23
C GLY A 51 23.61 13.94 -1.20
N GLU A 52 24.86 14.38 -1.26
CA GLU A 52 25.61 14.54 -2.49
C GLU A 52 27.07 14.08 -2.27
N PRO A 53 27.47 12.92 -2.79
CA PRO A 53 26.68 12.01 -3.65
C PRO A 53 25.47 11.42 -2.92
N SER A 54 24.45 11.10 -3.71
CA SER A 54 23.17 10.60 -3.19
C SER A 54 23.33 9.25 -2.51
N GLN A 55 22.95 9.17 -1.26
CA GLN A 55 22.95 7.97 -0.43
C GLN A 55 21.55 7.40 -0.34
N LYS A 56 21.40 6.10 -0.62
CA LYS A 56 20.15 5.37 -0.41
C LYS A 56 20.01 5.08 1.08
N ILE A 57 18.90 5.48 1.68
CA ILE A 57 18.61 5.21 3.09
C ILE A 57 17.22 4.61 3.26
N ARG A 58 17.02 3.86 4.32
CA ARG A 58 15.74 3.29 4.70
C ARG A 58 15.24 3.90 6.00
N LEU A 59 13.96 4.28 5.99
CA LEU A 59 13.29 4.94 7.11
C LEU A 59 12.00 4.23 7.44
N ILE A 60 11.66 4.14 8.71
CA ILE A 60 10.34 3.68 9.13
C ILE A 60 9.32 4.73 8.74
N ILE A 61 8.28 4.34 8.00
CA ILE A 61 7.10 5.17 7.75
C ILE A 61 6.20 5.06 8.98
N ALA A 62 5.88 6.19 9.62
CA ALA A 62 5.13 6.18 10.87
C ALA A 62 4.06 7.27 10.92
N THR A 63 2.83 6.87 11.22
CA THR A 63 1.68 7.78 11.35
C THR A 63 1.48 8.29 12.78
N SER A 64 2.12 7.69 13.79
CA SER A 64 2.08 8.16 15.17
C SER A 64 3.15 9.21 15.50
N TYR A 65 4.03 9.52 14.55
CA TYR A 65 5.10 10.51 14.68
C TYR A 65 5.02 11.56 13.57
N TYR A 66 5.45 12.78 13.85
CA TYR A 66 5.43 13.89 12.87
C TYR A 66 6.82 14.33 12.43
N HIS A 67 7.88 14.02 13.18
CA HIS A 67 9.25 14.42 12.84
C HIS A 67 9.85 13.57 11.72
N PHE A 68 10.65 14.21 10.90
CA PHE A 68 11.57 13.57 9.98
C PHE A 68 12.94 13.43 10.65
N ILE A 69 13.34 12.20 10.92
CA ILE A 69 14.54 11.86 11.66
C ILE A 69 15.41 10.95 10.82
N ILE A 70 16.71 11.23 10.76
CA ILE A 70 17.69 10.42 10.06
C ILE A 70 18.76 9.98 11.07
N ALA A 71 18.99 8.67 11.13
CA ALA A 71 20.10 8.12 11.90
C ALA A 71 21.41 8.32 11.10
N ASN A 72 22.43 8.84 11.75
CA ASN A 72 23.72 9.11 11.16
C ASN A 72 24.77 8.13 11.66
N SER A 73 25.46 7.49 10.73
CA SER A 73 26.63 6.68 11.05
C SER A 73 27.91 7.44 10.72
N LYS A 74 28.90 7.35 11.63
CA LYS A 74 30.26 7.85 11.40
C LYS A 74 31.02 6.98 10.40
N GLU A 75 30.59 5.75 10.23
CA GLU A 75 31.14 4.80 9.26
C GLU A 75 30.16 4.69 8.07
N LYS A 76 30.68 4.37 6.90
CA LYS A 76 29.81 4.11 5.74
C LYS A 76 29.17 2.75 5.90
N ILE A 77 27.92 2.75 6.35
CA ILE A 77 27.08 1.55 6.44
C ILE A 77 26.02 1.63 5.35
N ASP A 78 25.81 0.53 4.63
CA ASP A 78 24.81 0.48 3.57
C ASP A 78 23.41 0.80 4.11
N GLU A 79 22.69 1.65 3.34
CA GLU A 79 21.31 2.09 3.63
C GLU A 79 21.17 2.96 4.89
N ILE A 80 22.30 3.42 5.47
CA ILE A 80 22.33 4.37 6.59
C ILE A 80 23.04 5.63 6.12
N TYR A 81 22.48 6.77 6.50
CA TYR A 81 23.03 8.06 6.15
C TYR A 81 24.37 8.32 6.84
N SER A 82 25.30 8.92 6.11
CA SER A 82 26.55 9.43 6.64
C SER A 82 26.74 10.88 6.22
N ASN A 83 26.67 11.79 7.18
CA ASN A 83 26.89 13.22 6.92
C ASN A 83 28.30 13.53 6.45
N ILE A 84 29.30 12.73 6.83
CA ILE A 84 30.71 12.85 6.37
C ILE A 84 30.82 12.55 4.88
N SER A 85 29.97 11.65 4.37
CA SER A 85 29.99 11.24 2.96
C SER A 85 29.22 12.20 2.04
N SER A 86 28.54 13.22 2.59
CA SER A 86 27.79 14.20 1.80
C SER A 86 28.45 15.56 1.81
N SER A 87 28.74 16.13 0.64
CA SER A 87 29.31 17.46 0.45
C SER A 87 28.31 18.59 0.74
N LYS A 88 27.01 18.30 0.81
CA LYS A 88 25.91 19.27 1.04
C LYS A 88 25.32 19.19 2.43
N SER A 89 25.75 18.21 3.23
CA SER A 89 25.34 18.12 4.61
C SER A 89 25.82 19.32 5.42
N SER A 90 24.91 19.93 6.17
CA SER A 90 25.29 20.99 7.12
C SER A 90 24.40 20.95 8.37
N LEU A 91 25.00 21.26 9.50
CA LEU A 91 24.23 21.48 10.73
C LEU A 91 23.63 22.88 10.68
N ILE A 92 22.32 22.99 10.93
CA ILE A 92 21.61 24.27 11.03
C ILE A 92 21.73 24.79 12.46
N SER A 93 21.75 23.90 13.46
CA SER A 93 21.85 24.27 14.87
C SER A 93 22.74 23.27 15.61
N THR A 94 23.60 23.79 16.48
CA THR A 94 24.39 23.02 17.43
C THR A 94 23.63 22.69 18.71
N GLU A 95 22.44 23.29 18.90
CA GLU A 95 21.58 22.98 20.03
C GLU A 95 20.86 21.67 19.79
N LYS A 96 20.94 20.76 20.77
CA LYS A 96 20.25 19.48 20.72
C LYS A 96 18.76 19.71 20.97
N LYS A 97 17.92 19.41 19.98
CA LYS A 97 16.48 19.39 20.16
C LYS A 97 16.07 18.11 20.88
N ILE A 98 15.26 18.27 21.94
CA ILE A 98 14.77 17.14 22.73
C ILE A 98 13.42 16.68 22.16
N TYR A 99 13.35 15.44 21.75
CA TYR A 99 12.10 14.74 21.42
C TYR A 99 12.20 13.30 21.93
N TYR A 100 11.08 12.68 22.19
CA TYR A 100 11.03 11.34 22.74
C TYR A 100 10.47 10.38 21.71
N TYR A 101 11.25 9.39 21.33
CA TYR A 101 10.84 8.26 20.53
C TYR A 101 11.57 7.01 21.03
N ASN A 102 10.87 6.00 21.56
CA ASN A 102 11.42 4.68 21.91
C ASN A 102 12.86 4.73 22.52
N ASN A 103 13.14 5.63 23.47
CA ASN A 103 14.44 5.91 24.07
C ASN A 103 15.38 6.88 23.32
N TYR A 104 15.03 7.38 22.12
CA TYR A 104 15.78 8.45 21.47
C TYR A 104 15.58 9.77 22.20
N LYS A 105 16.66 10.35 22.64
CA LYS A 105 16.66 11.61 23.40
C LYS A 105 17.28 12.74 22.59
N GLY A 106 16.56 13.20 21.60
CA GLY A 106 16.93 14.37 20.86
C GLY A 106 18.01 14.16 19.80
N GLY A 107 18.13 15.11 18.90
CA GLY A 107 19.09 15.16 17.80
C GLY A 107 19.43 16.60 17.44
N PHE A 108 20.33 16.77 16.50
CA PHE A 108 20.71 18.06 15.96
C PHE A 108 19.90 18.38 14.71
N LEU A 109 19.60 19.65 14.49
CA LEU A 109 18.98 20.07 13.25
C LEU A 109 20.04 20.14 12.14
N ALA A 110 19.84 19.35 11.10
CA ALA A 110 20.70 19.31 9.93
C ALA A 110 19.88 19.51 8.65
N GLN A 111 20.56 19.69 7.54
CA GLN A 111 19.95 19.74 6.21
C GLN A 111 20.84 19.07 5.19
N ASP A 112 20.23 18.52 4.14
CA ASP A 112 20.92 17.97 2.97
C ASP A 112 19.99 17.90 1.76
N ASN A 113 20.53 17.56 0.60
CA ASN A 113 19.78 17.41 -0.63
C ASN A 113 18.99 16.10 -0.67
N PHE A 114 17.66 16.19 -0.69
CA PHE A 114 16.77 15.09 -0.99
C PHE A 114 16.61 14.96 -2.50
N MET A 115 16.85 13.77 -3.02
CA MET A 115 16.67 13.44 -4.43
C MET A 115 15.32 12.75 -4.64
N PHE A 116 14.56 13.25 -5.59
CA PHE A 116 13.31 12.64 -6.03
C PHE A 116 13.25 12.55 -7.56
N TYR A 117 12.40 11.65 -8.04
CA TYR A 117 12.16 11.52 -9.46
C TYR A 117 10.93 12.36 -9.85
N ASN A 118 11.14 13.34 -10.72
CA ASN A 118 10.04 14.10 -11.28
C ASN A 118 9.46 13.33 -12.47
N GLU A 119 8.27 12.77 -12.34
CA GLU A 119 7.63 11.95 -13.37
C GLU A 119 7.32 12.74 -14.66
N LYS A 120 7.02 14.04 -14.56
CA LYS A 120 6.73 14.87 -15.74
C LYS A 120 7.95 15.09 -16.59
N ASP A 121 9.04 15.47 -15.97
CA ASP A 121 10.30 15.79 -16.70
C ASP A 121 11.17 14.56 -16.93
N LYS A 122 10.79 13.41 -16.33
CA LYS A 122 11.57 12.16 -16.33
C LYS A 122 13.01 12.38 -15.87
N LYS A 123 13.22 13.29 -14.93
CA LYS A 123 14.53 13.70 -14.42
C LYS A 123 14.61 13.55 -12.90
N LYS A 124 15.83 13.31 -12.42
CA LYS A 124 16.16 13.42 -11.01
C LYS A 124 16.23 14.90 -10.64
N SER A 125 15.53 15.27 -9.60
CA SER A 125 15.51 16.61 -9.02
C SER A 125 16.01 16.56 -7.59
N TYR A 126 16.51 17.68 -7.09
CA TYR A 126 17.08 17.78 -5.76
C TYR A 126 16.47 18.96 -5.05
N VAL A 127 16.18 18.79 -3.79
CA VAL A 127 15.71 19.87 -2.89
C VAL A 127 16.40 19.75 -1.55
N ASN A 128 16.91 20.86 -1.04
CA ASN A 128 17.51 20.92 0.29
C ASN A 128 16.40 20.86 1.35
N ILE A 129 16.44 19.86 2.23
CA ILE A 129 15.45 19.63 3.29
C ILE A 129 16.11 19.58 4.66
N PRO A 130 15.49 20.18 5.69
CA PRO A 130 15.89 20.02 7.07
C PRO A 130 15.37 18.72 7.65
N PHE A 131 16.13 18.15 8.57
CA PHE A 131 15.79 16.95 9.35
C PHE A 131 16.49 16.92 10.69
N LEU A 132 16.00 16.10 11.59
CA LEU A 132 16.75 15.80 12.81
C LEU A 132 17.75 14.70 12.51
N ILE A 133 19.02 14.96 12.80
CA ILE A 133 20.07 13.97 12.72
C ILE A 133 20.37 13.42 14.13
N ASN A 134 20.41 12.12 14.26
CA ASN A 134 20.73 11.42 15.50
C ASN A 134 21.85 10.40 15.26
N ASP A 135 22.60 10.06 16.27
CA ASP A 135 23.58 8.98 16.17
C ASP A 135 22.85 7.66 15.87
N TYR A 136 23.43 6.88 14.97
CA TYR A 136 22.90 5.58 14.60
C TYR A 136 22.91 4.64 15.82
N ASP A 137 21.80 3.95 15.97
CA ASP A 137 21.59 2.86 16.90
C ASP A 137 21.11 1.67 16.07
N ASP A 138 21.66 0.49 16.27
CA ASP A 138 21.48 -0.71 15.43
C ASP A 138 20.01 -1.13 15.18
N GLU A 139 19.05 -0.51 15.85
CA GLU A 139 17.64 -0.86 15.70
C GLU A 139 16.92 -0.04 14.61
N ILE A 140 17.25 1.26 14.41
CA ILE A 140 16.45 2.15 13.55
C ILE A 140 17.35 3.09 12.74
N SER A 141 17.25 3.00 11.40
CA SER A 141 17.98 3.86 10.46
C SER A 141 17.39 5.27 10.30
N GLY A 142 16.18 5.50 10.82
CA GLY A 142 15.48 6.79 10.81
C GLY A 142 13.97 6.64 10.77
N LEU A 143 13.29 7.79 10.76
CA LEU A 143 11.84 7.87 10.86
C LEU A 143 11.28 8.93 9.91
N LEU A 144 10.31 8.56 9.10
CA LEU A 144 9.50 9.46 8.29
C LEU A 144 8.13 9.62 8.93
N GLY A 145 7.99 10.70 9.73
CA GLY A 145 6.76 10.95 10.47
C GLY A 145 5.68 11.59 9.61
N LEU A 146 4.47 11.03 9.68
CA LEU A 146 3.28 11.44 8.92
C LEU A 146 2.11 11.84 9.81
N ASN A 147 2.33 12.06 11.11
CA ASN A 147 1.26 12.46 12.02
C ASN A 147 0.86 13.92 11.80
N LEU A 148 -0.29 14.31 12.34
CA LEU A 148 -0.78 15.68 12.32
C LEU A 148 0.18 16.61 13.06
N LEU A 149 0.40 17.80 12.49
CA LEU A 149 1.31 18.80 13.04
C LEU A 149 0.80 19.37 14.36
N LYS A 150 1.69 19.50 15.34
CA LYS A 150 1.45 20.33 16.52
C LYS A 150 1.62 21.80 16.17
N GLU A 151 0.73 22.64 16.68
CA GLU A 151 0.60 24.06 16.27
C GLU A 151 1.73 24.99 16.71
N ARG A 152 2.84 24.54 17.28
CA ARG A 152 3.94 25.45 17.69
C ARG A 152 5.30 24.77 17.62
N ASN A 153 6.25 25.40 16.95
CA ASN A 153 7.71 25.18 16.93
C ASN A 153 8.26 23.90 16.29
N ASP A 154 7.46 22.87 16.03
CA ASP A 154 7.95 21.60 15.44
C ASP A 154 7.60 21.47 13.96
N GLU A 155 7.03 22.51 13.39
CA GLU A 155 6.49 22.52 12.02
C GLU A 155 7.56 22.35 10.95
N ASP A 156 8.76 22.82 11.23
CA ASP A 156 9.86 22.86 10.25
C ASP A 156 10.52 21.49 9.99
N LEU A 157 10.10 20.46 10.73
CA LEU A 157 10.73 19.15 10.69
C LEU A 157 9.81 18.03 10.17
N ASN A 158 8.60 18.38 9.70
CA ASN A 158 7.75 17.43 9.04
C ASN A 158 8.10 17.36 7.55
N PHE A 159 8.42 16.16 7.08
CA PHE A 159 8.88 15.94 5.70
C PHE A 159 7.88 16.45 4.66
N VAL A 160 6.59 16.13 4.83
CA VAL A 160 5.54 16.52 3.86
C VAL A 160 5.38 18.04 3.83
N LYS A 161 5.37 18.69 5.00
CA LYS A 161 5.27 20.14 5.09
C LYS A 161 6.47 20.84 4.44
N VAL A 162 7.68 20.37 4.70
CA VAL A 162 8.88 20.91 4.06
C VAL A 162 8.81 20.83 2.53
N LEU A 163 8.37 19.69 1.98
CA LEU A 163 8.18 19.55 0.53
C LEU A 163 7.14 20.54 -0.01
N LEU A 164 6.06 20.79 0.72
CA LEU A 164 5.03 21.78 0.34
C LEU A 164 5.59 23.19 0.36
N GLU A 165 6.29 23.61 1.41
CA GLU A 165 6.92 24.93 1.55
C GLU A 165 7.99 25.18 0.48
N LYS A 166 8.75 24.15 0.13
CA LYS A 166 9.73 24.20 -0.97
C LYS A 166 9.07 24.13 -2.36
N LYS A 167 7.73 24.06 -2.43
CA LYS A 167 6.95 23.97 -3.68
C LYS A 167 7.33 22.78 -4.55
N VAL A 168 7.76 21.69 -3.95
CA VAL A 168 8.03 20.42 -4.63
C VAL A 168 6.72 19.71 -4.94
N ILE A 169 5.78 19.75 -3.99
CA ILE A 169 4.43 19.15 -4.07
C ILE A 169 3.35 20.25 -4.05
N ALA A 170 2.17 19.93 -4.59
CA ALA A 170 1.04 20.86 -4.66
C ALA A 170 0.24 20.93 -3.35
N SER A 171 0.17 19.83 -2.62
CA SER A 171 -0.59 19.72 -1.37
C SER A 171 0.12 18.77 -0.40
N SER A 172 -0.25 18.85 0.87
CA SER A 172 0.28 17.98 1.92
C SER A 172 -0.41 16.61 1.96
N ILE A 173 -1.28 16.31 1.01
CA ILE A 173 -2.04 15.07 0.94
C ILE A 173 -1.11 13.89 0.71
N TRP A 174 -1.37 12.80 1.43
CA TRP A 174 -0.65 11.56 1.23
C TRP A 174 -1.57 10.33 1.35
N THR A 175 -1.16 9.25 0.71
CA THR A 175 -1.81 7.94 0.78
C THR A 175 -0.78 6.84 0.80
N ILE A 176 -1.13 5.70 1.39
CA ILE A 176 -0.31 4.50 1.39
C ILE A 176 -1.01 3.45 0.56
N LYS A 177 -0.31 2.97 -0.45
CA LYS A 177 -0.79 1.95 -1.37
C LYS A 177 0.05 0.69 -1.25
N TYR A 178 -0.58 -0.41 -0.86
CA TYR A 178 0.06 -1.71 -0.89
C TYR A 178 -0.07 -2.33 -2.28
N LEU A 179 1.05 -2.79 -2.83
CA LEU A 179 1.13 -3.50 -4.11
C LEU A 179 0.99 -5.01 -3.90
N ASN A 180 1.49 -5.50 -2.78
CA ASN A 180 1.38 -6.88 -2.30
C ASN A 180 1.55 -6.91 -0.77
N ASP A 181 1.76 -8.09 -0.21
CA ASP A 181 1.86 -8.28 1.23
C ASP A 181 3.03 -7.57 1.90
N ASN A 182 4.11 -7.36 1.18
CA ASN A 182 5.36 -6.87 1.75
C ASN A 182 5.91 -5.62 1.06
N GLU A 183 5.23 -5.09 0.05
CA GLU A 183 5.70 -3.95 -0.72
C GLU A 183 4.57 -2.97 -1.04
N GLY A 184 4.92 -1.71 -1.13
CA GLY A 184 3.98 -0.66 -1.50
C GLY A 184 4.68 0.66 -1.79
N GLU A 185 3.88 1.70 -1.86
CA GLU A 185 4.30 3.08 -2.12
C GLU A 185 3.60 4.04 -1.14
N LEU A 186 4.36 4.91 -0.51
CA LEU A 186 3.84 6.13 0.08
C LEU A 186 3.81 7.19 -1.02
N ILE A 187 2.65 7.73 -1.31
CA ILE A 187 2.44 8.72 -2.37
C ILE A 187 2.05 10.04 -1.71
N ILE A 188 2.79 11.11 -2.03
CA ILE A 188 2.64 12.43 -1.39
C ILE A 188 2.46 13.47 -2.48
N GLY A 189 1.56 14.43 -2.27
CA GLY A 189 1.48 15.65 -3.07
C GLY A 189 0.14 15.96 -3.68
N ASP A 190 -0.77 15.01 -3.86
CA ASP A 190 -2.13 15.25 -4.36
C ASP A 190 -3.05 14.05 -4.13
N TYR A 191 -4.35 14.24 -4.42
CA TYR A 191 -5.35 13.18 -4.37
C TYR A 191 -5.11 12.13 -5.47
N PRO A 192 -5.37 10.83 -5.20
CA PRO A 192 -5.20 9.75 -6.17
C PRO A 192 -5.85 9.98 -7.53
N HIS A 193 -7.05 10.56 -7.60
CA HIS A 193 -7.74 10.83 -8.87
C HIS A 193 -7.04 11.88 -9.75
N LYS A 194 -6.10 12.66 -9.21
CA LYS A 194 -5.34 13.64 -9.99
C LYS A 194 -4.19 13.03 -10.80
N TYR A 195 -3.71 11.87 -10.40
CA TYR A 195 -2.57 11.21 -11.06
C TYR A 195 -2.86 9.77 -11.50
N ASN A 196 -4.02 9.21 -11.14
CA ASN A 196 -4.37 7.85 -11.48
C ASN A 196 -5.85 7.74 -11.87
N ASN A 197 -6.12 7.51 -13.15
CA ASN A 197 -7.46 7.43 -13.73
C ASN A 197 -8.31 6.25 -13.22
N ASN A 198 -7.75 5.38 -12.37
CA ASN A 198 -8.54 4.32 -11.74
C ASN A 198 -9.39 4.83 -10.56
N TYR A 199 -9.18 6.07 -10.14
CA TYR A 199 -9.94 6.72 -9.08
C TYR A 199 -10.86 7.78 -9.70
N ASP A 200 -12.11 7.80 -9.26
CA ASP A 200 -13.09 8.81 -9.64
C ASP A 200 -13.38 9.72 -8.44
N GLU A 201 -13.20 11.02 -8.63
CA GLU A 201 -13.44 12.03 -7.60
C GLU A 201 -14.85 11.97 -7.03
N ASN A 202 -15.84 11.56 -7.82
CA ASN A 202 -17.24 11.46 -7.38
C ASN A 202 -17.45 10.43 -6.26
N PHE A 203 -16.57 9.45 -6.15
CA PHE A 203 -16.61 8.42 -5.08
C PHE A 203 -15.78 8.78 -3.86
N LEU A 204 -15.03 9.87 -3.90
CA LEU A 204 -14.24 10.34 -2.78
C LEU A 204 -15.14 10.88 -1.67
N LYS A 205 -15.04 10.32 -0.49
CA LYS A 205 -15.72 10.75 0.73
C LYS A 205 -14.68 11.14 1.77
N PHE A 206 -15.03 12.12 2.60
CA PHE A 206 -14.19 12.61 3.67
C PHE A 206 -14.93 12.61 5.00
N THR A 207 -14.16 12.44 6.08
CA THR A 207 -14.58 12.71 7.45
C THR A 207 -13.50 13.52 8.16
N LYS A 208 -13.91 14.27 9.17
CA LYS A 208 -13.00 15.04 10.01
C LYS A 208 -12.23 14.15 10.98
N VAL A 209 -10.98 14.49 11.18
CA VAL A 209 -10.18 13.88 12.24
C VAL A 209 -10.64 14.41 13.60
N GLU A 210 -10.86 13.49 14.53
CA GLU A 210 -11.13 13.82 15.92
C GLU A 210 -9.85 14.32 16.61
N ILE A 211 -9.76 15.62 16.84
CA ILE A 211 -8.57 16.22 17.41
C ILE A 211 -8.51 15.93 18.91
N ASN A 212 -7.53 15.16 19.32
CA ASN A 212 -7.15 14.95 20.69
C ASN A 212 -5.81 15.64 21.03
N TYR A 213 -5.36 15.54 22.28
CA TYR A 213 -4.06 16.08 22.70
C TYR A 213 -2.86 15.49 21.93
N ASN A 214 -2.98 14.25 21.44
CA ASN A 214 -1.90 13.58 20.72
C ASN A 214 -1.90 13.90 19.23
N LYS A 215 -2.97 14.54 18.70
CA LYS A 215 -3.15 14.84 17.28
C LYS A 215 -2.98 13.63 16.36
N ASP A 216 -3.43 12.48 16.83
CA ASP A 216 -3.41 11.25 16.05
C ASP A 216 -4.43 11.30 14.91
N TRP A 217 -4.17 10.52 13.85
CA TRP A 217 -5.14 10.25 12.79
C TRP A 217 -6.27 9.41 13.33
N LYS A 218 -7.28 10.06 13.92
CA LYS A 218 -8.35 9.46 14.68
C LYS A 218 -9.72 9.81 14.11
N ILE A 219 -10.58 8.80 13.96
CA ILE A 219 -11.98 8.97 13.60
C ILE A 219 -12.89 8.27 14.58
N GLN A 220 -14.17 8.69 14.65
CA GLN A 220 -15.19 8.05 15.44
C GLN A 220 -16.12 7.25 14.53
N PHE A 221 -16.23 5.94 14.76
CA PHE A 221 -17.24 5.12 14.11
C PHE A 221 -18.59 5.23 14.81
N ASP A 222 -19.68 5.17 14.07
CA ASP A 222 -21.03 5.16 14.63
C ASP A 222 -21.38 3.81 15.22
N GLU A 223 -20.96 2.72 14.57
CA GLU A 223 -21.19 1.35 15.03
C GLU A 223 -19.97 0.46 14.78
N ILE A 224 -19.75 -0.46 15.71
CA ILE A 224 -18.80 -1.56 15.55
C ILE A 224 -19.53 -2.85 15.84
N LYS A 225 -19.49 -3.81 14.92
CA LYS A 225 -20.21 -5.07 14.99
C LYS A 225 -19.26 -6.26 14.86
N PHE A 226 -19.60 -7.34 15.54
CA PHE A 226 -19.06 -8.67 15.28
C PHE A 226 -20.17 -9.52 14.66
N ASP A 227 -20.07 -9.85 13.39
CA ASP A 227 -21.14 -10.35 12.55
C ASP A 227 -22.33 -9.37 12.55
N ASN A 228 -23.50 -9.83 13.02
CA ASN A 228 -24.71 -9.02 13.11
C ASN A 228 -24.98 -8.48 14.53
N ASP A 229 -24.10 -8.79 15.49
CA ASP A 229 -24.31 -8.36 16.87
C ASP A 229 -23.81 -6.92 17.06
N ILE A 230 -24.75 -6.00 17.27
CA ILE A 230 -24.45 -4.59 17.55
C ILE A 230 -23.90 -4.48 18.96
N GLN A 231 -22.78 -3.79 19.10
CA GLN A 231 -22.19 -3.53 20.40
C GLN A 231 -22.88 -2.38 21.14
N SER A 232 -22.91 -2.46 22.46
CA SER A 232 -23.57 -1.46 23.30
C SER A 232 -22.97 -0.06 23.09
N SER A 233 -23.78 0.96 23.23
CA SER A 233 -23.43 2.38 23.08
C SER A 233 -22.35 2.88 24.07
N SER A 234 -22.03 2.08 25.11
CA SER A 234 -21.08 2.45 26.17
C SER A 234 -19.61 2.18 25.83
N ILE A 235 -19.33 1.43 24.76
CA ILE A 235 -17.97 1.05 24.41
C ILE A 235 -17.40 2.07 23.40
N SER A 236 -16.13 2.42 23.57
CA SER A 236 -15.44 3.36 22.68
C SER A 236 -15.45 2.89 21.23
N LYS A 237 -15.78 3.79 20.34
CA LYS A 237 -15.84 3.56 18.89
C LYS A 237 -14.78 4.36 18.14
N PHE A 238 -13.77 4.84 18.83
CA PHE A 238 -12.68 5.56 18.18
C PHE A 238 -11.68 4.60 17.54
N GLY A 239 -11.21 4.96 16.34
CA GLY A 239 -10.14 4.27 15.63
C GLY A 239 -9.00 5.20 15.29
N ILE A 240 -7.77 4.80 15.65
CA ILE A 240 -6.53 5.51 15.33
C ILE A 240 -5.80 4.73 14.25
N PHE A 241 -5.38 5.42 13.20
CA PHE A 241 -4.61 4.83 12.10
C PHE A 241 -3.12 4.83 12.44
N VAL A 242 -2.54 3.63 12.63
CA VAL A 242 -1.12 3.44 13.01
C VAL A 242 -0.49 2.42 12.09
N ILE A 243 0.16 2.89 11.01
CA ILE A 243 0.74 2.01 9.98
C ILE A 243 1.87 1.14 10.51
N GLU A 244 2.66 1.65 11.45
CA GLU A 244 3.74 0.92 12.10
C GLU A 244 3.25 -0.21 13.00
N ASN A 245 1.94 -0.36 13.18
CA ASN A 245 1.36 -1.47 13.88
C ASN A 245 0.93 -2.59 12.92
N GLY A 246 1.56 -3.73 13.04
CA GLY A 246 1.26 -4.90 12.19
C GLY A 246 -0.06 -5.60 12.49
N LEU A 247 -0.74 -5.24 13.59
CA LEU A 247 -2.00 -5.84 14.04
C LEU A 247 -3.09 -4.78 14.18
N ILE A 248 -4.33 -5.27 14.27
CA ILE A 248 -5.44 -4.49 14.81
C ILE A 248 -5.46 -4.70 16.33
N LYS A 249 -5.58 -3.62 17.09
CA LYS A 249 -5.75 -3.71 18.54
C LYS A 249 -7.11 -3.12 18.92
N GLY A 250 -7.93 -3.91 19.61
CA GLY A 250 -9.22 -3.47 20.09
C GLY A 250 -9.23 -3.23 21.60
N PRO A 251 -10.23 -2.49 22.12
CA PRO A 251 -10.49 -2.41 23.55
C PRO A 251 -10.83 -3.78 24.15
N SER A 252 -10.50 -3.98 25.42
CA SER A 252 -10.71 -5.26 26.13
C SER A 252 -12.18 -5.69 26.19
N GLU A 253 -13.09 -4.75 26.18
CA GLU A 253 -14.53 -5.01 26.23
C GLU A 253 -15.02 -5.81 25.01
N TYR A 254 -14.35 -5.67 23.87
CA TYR A 254 -14.65 -6.43 22.67
C TYR A 254 -14.06 -7.84 22.68
N GLU A 255 -13.07 -8.13 23.54
CA GLU A 255 -12.43 -9.45 23.64
C GLU A 255 -13.46 -10.53 23.98
N ILE A 256 -14.31 -10.30 24.99
CA ILE A 256 -15.30 -11.27 25.46
C ILE A 256 -16.26 -11.66 24.31
N LEU A 257 -16.73 -10.68 23.56
CA LEU A 257 -17.65 -10.87 22.45
C LEU A 257 -17.00 -11.63 21.31
N PHE A 258 -15.76 -11.28 21.00
CA PHE A 258 -14.98 -11.96 19.98
C PHE A 258 -14.72 -13.43 20.39
N LEU A 259 -14.35 -13.68 21.66
CA LEU A 259 -14.11 -15.02 22.16
C LEU A 259 -15.36 -15.89 22.17
N GLN A 260 -16.53 -15.33 22.46
CA GLN A 260 -17.79 -16.08 22.38
C GLN A 260 -18.04 -16.62 20.95
N LYS A 261 -17.64 -15.88 19.93
CA LYS A 261 -17.72 -16.32 18.54
C LYS A 261 -16.62 -17.33 18.19
N LEU A 262 -15.39 -17.04 18.60
CA LEU A 262 -14.22 -17.88 18.36
C LEU A 262 -14.39 -19.27 19.01
N ASN A 263 -14.90 -19.34 20.23
CA ASN A 263 -15.10 -20.59 20.98
C ASN A 263 -16.15 -21.52 20.35
N LYS A 264 -17.06 -21.00 19.52
CA LYS A 264 -18.00 -21.85 18.77
C LYS A 264 -17.28 -22.82 17.83
N THR A 265 -16.05 -22.56 17.45
CA THR A 265 -15.26 -23.44 16.58
C THR A 265 -14.56 -24.57 17.34
N ASN A 266 -14.41 -24.46 18.66
CA ASN A 266 -13.71 -25.40 19.57
C ASN A 266 -12.24 -25.74 19.19
N ASN A 267 -11.67 -25.02 18.23
CA ASN A 267 -10.34 -25.32 17.67
C ASN A 267 -9.40 -24.11 17.72
N CYS A 268 -9.77 -23.07 18.46
CA CYS A 268 -8.97 -21.86 18.64
C CYS A 268 -8.50 -21.71 20.08
N PHE A 269 -7.27 -21.28 20.25
CA PHE A 269 -6.57 -21.29 21.54
C PHE A 269 -5.84 -19.98 21.77
N GLU A 270 -5.72 -19.60 23.05
CA GLU A 270 -4.82 -18.54 23.46
C GLU A 270 -3.37 -18.97 23.22
N LEU A 271 -2.62 -18.15 22.47
CA LEU A 271 -1.22 -18.44 22.15
C LEU A 271 -0.26 -17.95 23.24
N LYS A 272 -0.44 -16.71 23.67
CA LYS A 272 0.44 -16.05 24.61
C LYS A 272 -0.23 -14.80 25.18
N ARG A 273 0.07 -14.51 26.45
CA ARG A 273 -0.19 -13.21 27.08
C ARG A 273 1.14 -12.51 27.30
N GLU A 274 1.34 -11.38 26.66
CA GLU A 274 2.52 -10.56 26.91
C GLU A 274 2.08 -9.15 27.34
N PHE A 275 2.52 -8.72 28.51
CA PHE A 275 2.12 -7.46 29.15
C PHE A 275 0.58 -7.30 29.21
N SER A 276 0.03 -6.51 28.30
CA SER A 276 -1.41 -6.24 28.19
C SER A 276 -2.08 -6.82 26.93
N LEU A 277 -1.34 -7.57 26.11
CA LEU A 277 -1.83 -8.11 24.84
C LEU A 277 -2.05 -9.61 24.93
N VAL A 278 -3.12 -10.08 24.29
CA VAL A 278 -3.45 -11.50 24.18
C VAL A 278 -3.53 -11.86 22.72
N TYR A 279 -2.88 -12.95 22.34
CA TYR A 279 -2.87 -13.47 21.00
C TYR A 279 -3.57 -14.82 20.91
N TYR A 280 -4.16 -15.11 19.75
CA TYR A 280 -4.92 -16.33 19.50
C TYR A 280 -4.43 -17.01 18.23
N TYR A 281 -4.58 -18.34 18.19
CA TYR A 281 -4.43 -19.13 16.99
C TYR A 281 -5.52 -20.20 16.89
N CYS A 282 -5.79 -20.66 15.66
CA CYS A 282 -6.69 -21.78 15.39
C CYS A 282 -5.92 -22.90 14.67
N ASN A 283 -6.34 -24.14 14.88
CA ASN A 283 -5.77 -25.26 14.15
C ASN A 283 -6.18 -25.21 12.67
N LYS A 284 -5.39 -25.83 11.80
CA LYS A 284 -5.64 -25.84 10.34
C LYS A 284 -7.00 -26.45 9.95
N ASN A 285 -7.53 -27.38 10.75
CA ASN A 285 -8.82 -28.01 10.52
C ASN A 285 -10.01 -27.14 10.92
N THR A 286 -9.78 -25.92 11.42
CA THR A 286 -10.85 -24.97 11.74
C THR A 286 -11.45 -24.43 10.46
N ASP A 287 -12.77 -24.47 10.36
CA ASP A 287 -13.46 -23.73 9.30
C ASP A 287 -13.40 -22.23 9.61
N ILE A 288 -12.36 -21.56 9.08
CA ILE A 288 -12.12 -20.13 9.32
C ILE A 288 -13.22 -19.24 8.74
N LYS A 289 -14.04 -19.73 7.82
CA LYS A 289 -15.18 -18.98 7.27
C LYS A 289 -16.29 -18.75 8.30
N LEU A 290 -16.30 -19.57 9.36
CA LEU A 290 -17.21 -19.39 10.50
C LEU A 290 -16.72 -18.37 11.53
N LEU A 291 -15.51 -17.84 11.35
CA LEU A 291 -14.96 -16.83 12.25
C LEU A 291 -15.65 -15.48 12.04
N PRO A 292 -15.75 -14.65 13.10
CA PRO A 292 -16.52 -13.42 13.02
C PRO A 292 -15.96 -12.40 12.06
N ILE A 293 -16.83 -11.70 11.36
CA ILE A 293 -16.51 -10.50 10.59
C ILE A 293 -16.59 -9.31 11.56
N ILE A 294 -15.61 -8.42 11.49
CA ILE A 294 -15.63 -7.17 12.24
C ILE A 294 -15.99 -6.05 11.28
N SER A 295 -17.02 -5.31 11.63
CA SER A 295 -17.58 -4.24 10.83
C SER A 295 -17.50 -2.91 11.58
N PHE A 296 -16.93 -1.89 10.92
CA PHE A 296 -16.84 -0.52 11.42
C PHE A 296 -17.68 0.38 10.52
N TYR A 297 -18.83 0.81 10.98
CA TYR A 297 -19.71 1.71 10.22
C TYR A 297 -19.42 3.16 10.56
N HIS A 298 -19.31 3.98 9.51
CA HIS A 298 -19.11 5.44 9.62
C HIS A 298 -20.19 6.16 8.81
N ARG A 299 -20.98 6.98 9.46
CA ARG A 299 -22.17 7.63 8.89
C ARG A 299 -21.82 8.65 7.81
N GLU A 300 -20.87 9.56 8.08
CA GLU A 300 -20.50 10.60 7.12
C GLU A 300 -19.90 10.02 5.84
N LEU A 301 -19.09 8.96 5.96
CA LEU A 301 -18.55 8.24 4.82
C LEU A 301 -19.62 7.38 4.13
N ASN A 302 -20.75 7.13 4.82
CA ASN A 302 -21.81 6.20 4.43
C ASN A 302 -21.23 4.84 3.99
N PHE A 303 -20.34 4.31 4.81
CA PHE A 303 -19.60 3.10 4.49
C PHE A 303 -19.37 2.21 5.71
N THR A 304 -19.36 0.89 5.46
CA THR A 304 -19.01 -0.12 6.46
C THR A 304 -17.70 -0.79 6.07
N PHE A 305 -16.68 -0.56 6.87
CA PHE A 305 -15.38 -1.21 6.71
C PHE A 305 -15.45 -2.61 7.33
N ASN A 306 -15.43 -3.64 6.51
CA ASN A 306 -15.52 -5.03 6.94
C ASN A 306 -14.15 -5.69 6.93
N LEU A 307 -13.78 -6.35 8.04
CA LEU A 307 -12.60 -7.21 8.12
C LEU A 307 -13.07 -8.65 8.28
N THR A 308 -12.76 -9.46 7.29
CA THR A 308 -13.14 -10.87 7.23
C THR A 308 -12.02 -11.77 7.77
N TYR A 309 -12.28 -13.06 7.83
CA TYR A 309 -11.25 -14.03 8.20
C TYR A 309 -10.02 -13.97 7.29
N GLU A 310 -10.18 -13.61 6.00
CA GLU A 310 -9.07 -13.45 5.05
C GLU A 310 -8.14 -12.30 5.42
N ASP A 311 -8.69 -11.27 6.05
CA ASP A 311 -7.91 -10.11 6.52
C ASP A 311 -7.29 -10.37 7.91
N LEU A 312 -8.04 -11.07 8.77
CA LEU A 312 -7.74 -11.21 10.19
C LEU A 312 -6.87 -12.43 10.53
N PHE A 313 -6.74 -13.40 9.63
CA PHE A 313 -5.97 -14.59 9.90
C PHE A 313 -4.88 -14.83 8.85
N ILE A 314 -3.76 -15.36 9.29
CA ILE A 314 -2.66 -15.79 8.43
C ILE A 314 -2.32 -17.25 8.70
N GLU A 315 -2.23 -18.05 7.66
CA GLU A 315 -1.78 -19.44 7.77
C GLU A 315 -0.24 -19.49 7.85
N LYS A 316 0.27 -20.15 8.90
CA LYS A 316 1.68 -20.46 9.05
C LYS A 316 1.86 -21.78 9.80
N ASN A 317 2.71 -22.69 9.29
CA ASN A 317 3.04 -23.96 9.92
C ASN A 317 1.80 -24.79 10.35
N GLY A 318 0.75 -24.81 9.52
CA GLY A 318 -0.47 -25.58 9.77
C GLY A 318 -1.36 -24.98 10.88
N LYS A 319 -1.22 -23.72 11.17
CA LYS A 319 -2.06 -22.95 12.09
C LYS A 319 -2.50 -21.65 11.46
N TYR A 320 -3.69 -21.18 11.86
CA TYR A 320 -4.18 -19.84 11.52
C TYR A 320 -3.94 -18.90 12.73
N TYR A 321 -3.11 -17.91 12.55
CA TYR A 321 -2.81 -16.90 13.58
C TYR A 321 -3.70 -15.69 13.40
N LEU A 322 -4.39 -15.29 14.47
CA LEU A 322 -5.19 -14.07 14.48
C LEU A 322 -4.29 -12.84 14.47
N LEU A 323 -4.50 -11.97 13.52
CA LEU A 323 -3.77 -10.69 13.37
C LEU A 323 -4.48 -9.54 14.13
N MET A 324 -5.15 -9.88 15.20
CA MET A 324 -5.80 -8.94 16.11
C MET A 324 -5.47 -9.28 17.54
N SER A 325 -5.40 -8.26 18.39
CA SER A 325 -5.22 -8.39 19.83
C SER A 325 -6.13 -7.43 20.57
N PHE A 326 -6.34 -7.68 21.85
CA PHE A 326 -7.13 -6.81 22.72
C PHE A 326 -6.25 -6.23 23.82
N ASN A 327 -6.42 -4.92 24.06
CA ASN A 327 -5.66 -4.21 25.07
C ASN A 327 -6.36 -4.28 26.41
N LYS A 328 -5.73 -4.91 27.40
CA LYS A 328 -6.25 -5.00 28.78
C LYS A 328 -6.03 -3.75 29.62
N ASN A 329 -5.31 -2.78 29.11
CA ASN A 329 -5.16 -1.50 29.77
C ASN A 329 -6.40 -0.64 29.51
N HIS A 330 -7.32 -0.58 30.44
CA HIS A 330 -8.58 0.18 30.37
C HIS A 330 -8.42 1.69 30.11
N ARG A 331 -7.20 2.24 30.12
CA ARG A 331 -6.95 3.64 29.78
C ARG A 331 -6.92 3.90 28.26
N LEU A 332 -6.83 2.85 27.45
CA LEU A 332 -6.77 2.94 25.99
C LEU A 332 -8.00 2.27 25.37
N ASN A 333 -9.15 2.90 25.53
CA ASN A 333 -10.43 2.41 24.98
C ASN A 333 -10.58 2.74 23.50
N GLU A 334 -9.52 2.61 22.72
CA GLU A 334 -9.49 2.99 21.31
C GLU A 334 -9.02 1.81 20.45
N TRP A 335 -9.58 1.71 19.26
CA TRP A 335 -9.08 0.79 18.26
C TRP A 335 -7.80 1.34 17.63
N THR A 336 -6.79 0.51 17.49
CA THR A 336 -5.65 0.80 16.63
C THR A 336 -5.86 0.07 15.31
N LEU A 337 -6.10 0.83 14.26
CA LEU A 337 -6.29 0.36 12.90
C LEU A 337 -4.91 0.33 12.23
N GLY A 338 -4.28 -0.82 12.32
CA GLY A 338 -2.92 -1.02 11.82
C GLY A 338 -2.87 -1.31 10.34
N ARG A 339 -1.72 -1.85 9.93
CA ARG A 339 -1.41 -2.25 8.54
C ARG A 339 -2.52 -3.06 7.87
N ILE A 340 -3.13 -4.00 8.58
CA ILE A 340 -4.19 -4.87 8.05
C ILE A 340 -5.34 -4.05 7.49
N PHE A 341 -5.78 -3.04 8.25
CA PHE A 341 -6.84 -2.14 7.82
C PHE A 341 -6.39 -1.28 6.63
N MET A 342 -5.21 -0.68 6.73
CA MET A 342 -4.64 0.19 5.70
C MET A 342 -4.35 -0.54 4.38
N LYS A 343 -4.08 -1.84 4.45
CA LYS A 343 -3.87 -2.71 3.30
C LYS A 343 -5.14 -2.97 2.52
N LYS A 344 -6.24 -3.17 3.24
CA LYS A 344 -7.55 -3.43 2.65
C LYS A 344 -8.19 -2.16 2.12
N TYR A 345 -8.02 -1.05 2.84
CA TYR A 345 -8.63 0.23 2.52
C TYR A 345 -7.56 1.28 2.30
N GLU A 346 -7.45 1.74 1.07
CA GLU A 346 -6.52 2.78 0.69
C GLU A 346 -7.03 4.13 1.19
N MET A 347 -6.60 4.50 2.40
CA MET A 347 -7.01 5.73 3.06
C MET A 347 -6.18 6.91 2.56
N ILE A 348 -6.82 8.07 2.49
CA ILE A 348 -6.21 9.34 2.10
C ILE A 348 -6.15 10.23 3.34
N PHE A 349 -5.02 10.86 3.55
CA PHE A 349 -4.79 11.75 4.68
C PHE A 349 -4.50 13.15 4.19
N ASP A 350 -5.30 14.10 4.64
CA ASP A 350 -5.17 15.51 4.34
C ASP A 350 -4.83 16.29 5.63
N PRO A 351 -3.54 16.52 5.90
CA PRO A 351 -3.11 17.20 7.13
C PRO A 351 -3.56 18.64 7.24
N GLU A 352 -3.68 19.34 6.11
CA GLU A 352 -4.03 20.76 6.04
C GLU A 352 -5.48 20.99 6.46
N ASN A 353 -6.39 20.17 5.92
CA ASN A 353 -7.82 20.25 6.22
C ASN A 353 -8.22 19.34 7.40
N LYS A 354 -7.29 18.57 7.96
CA LYS A 354 -7.54 17.59 9.04
C LYS A 354 -8.64 16.61 8.66
N LEU A 355 -8.52 16.05 7.45
CA LEU A 355 -9.49 15.10 6.90
C LEU A 355 -8.85 13.75 6.64
N ILE A 356 -9.67 12.71 6.78
CA ILE A 356 -9.36 11.38 6.28
C ILE A 356 -10.35 11.06 5.18
N GLY A 357 -9.84 10.65 4.01
CA GLY A 357 -10.61 10.35 2.84
C GLY A 357 -10.59 8.87 2.49
N PHE A 358 -11.60 8.46 1.74
CA PHE A 358 -11.77 7.11 1.23
C PHE A 358 -12.58 7.13 -0.07
N TYR A 359 -12.18 6.32 -1.06
CA TYR A 359 -12.97 6.11 -2.28
C TYR A 359 -13.96 4.97 -2.08
N ASN A 360 -15.25 5.30 -1.99
CA ASN A 360 -16.31 4.33 -1.68
C ASN A 360 -16.52 3.25 -2.76
N ASP A 361 -16.16 3.51 -4.01
CA ASP A 361 -16.26 2.56 -5.14
C ASP A 361 -14.90 2.26 -5.76
N TYR A 362 -13.85 2.30 -4.96
CA TYR A 362 -12.58 1.75 -5.37
C TYR A 362 -12.76 0.24 -5.55
N LYS A 363 -13.19 -0.12 -6.73
CA LYS A 363 -12.96 -1.46 -7.26
C LYS A 363 -11.45 -1.53 -7.47
N GLY A 364 -10.74 -1.72 -6.37
CA GLY A 364 -9.37 -2.19 -6.44
C GLY A 364 -9.39 -3.24 -7.52
N LYS A 365 -8.62 -3.09 -8.57
CA LYS A 365 -8.54 -4.09 -9.61
C LYS A 365 -8.33 -5.44 -8.94
N SER A 366 -9.40 -6.12 -8.55
CA SER A 366 -9.41 -7.53 -8.83
C SER A 366 -9.23 -7.52 -10.35
N PHE A 367 -8.01 -7.61 -10.78
CA PHE A 367 -7.68 -7.98 -12.13
C PHE A 367 -8.60 -9.17 -12.32
N ASN A 368 -9.69 -8.97 -13.07
CA ASN A 368 -10.57 -10.05 -13.40
C ASN A 368 -9.74 -10.95 -14.30
N MET A 369 -8.85 -11.70 -13.66
CA MET A 369 -8.00 -12.73 -14.28
C MET A 369 -8.90 -13.65 -15.09
N SER A 370 -10.16 -13.82 -14.64
CA SER A 370 -11.24 -14.46 -15.38
C SER A 370 -11.56 -13.80 -16.72
N PHE A 371 -11.62 -12.46 -16.76
CA PHE A 371 -11.99 -11.76 -18.02
C PHE A 371 -10.82 -11.72 -19.00
N THR A 372 -9.61 -11.55 -18.51
CA THR A 372 -8.40 -11.60 -19.36
C THR A 372 -8.13 -13.01 -19.87
N ILE A 373 -8.31 -14.03 -19.04
CA ILE A 373 -8.24 -15.44 -19.45
C ILE A 373 -9.34 -15.75 -20.47
N LEU A 374 -10.56 -15.24 -20.29
CA LEU A 374 -11.66 -15.40 -21.23
C LEU A 374 -11.32 -14.79 -22.60
N ILE A 375 -10.77 -13.57 -22.64
CA ILE A 375 -10.34 -12.94 -23.90
C ILE A 375 -9.24 -13.74 -24.59
N ILE A 376 -8.24 -14.19 -23.86
CA ILE A 376 -7.16 -15.05 -24.42
C ILE A 376 -7.75 -16.35 -24.95
N PHE A 377 -8.70 -16.97 -24.25
CA PHE A 377 -9.38 -18.19 -24.69
C PHE A 377 -10.17 -17.96 -25.98
N ILE A 378 -10.87 -16.84 -26.11
CA ILE A 378 -11.61 -16.48 -27.33
C ILE A 378 -10.65 -16.28 -28.50
N ILE A 379 -9.52 -15.63 -28.30
CA ILE A 379 -8.49 -15.41 -29.34
C ILE A 379 -7.92 -16.76 -29.83
N ILE A 380 -7.65 -17.69 -28.90
CA ILE A 380 -7.15 -19.02 -29.23
C ILE A 380 -8.20 -19.80 -30.04
N ILE A 381 -9.47 -19.75 -29.64
CA ILE A 381 -10.56 -20.43 -30.37
C ILE A 381 -10.70 -19.87 -31.80
N ILE A 382 -10.68 -18.55 -31.97
CA ILE A 382 -10.73 -17.91 -33.31
C ILE A 382 -9.53 -18.36 -34.15
N GLY A 383 -8.34 -18.38 -33.57
CA GLY A 383 -7.13 -18.87 -34.25
C GLY A 383 -7.25 -20.33 -34.72
N LEU A 384 -7.79 -21.19 -33.87
CA LEU A 384 -8.02 -22.61 -34.22
C LEU A 384 -9.04 -22.76 -35.36
N ILE A 385 -10.13 -21.98 -35.33
CA ILE A 385 -11.14 -22.00 -36.40
C ILE A 385 -10.52 -21.57 -37.74
N VAL A 386 -9.69 -20.54 -37.75
CA VAL A 386 -8.98 -20.08 -38.97
C VAL A 386 -8.04 -21.17 -39.50
N ILE A 387 -7.29 -21.83 -38.63
CA ILE A 387 -6.38 -22.92 -38.99
C ILE A 387 -7.15 -24.11 -39.57
N VAL A 388 -8.25 -24.53 -38.92
CA VAL A 388 -9.09 -25.63 -39.40
C VAL A 388 -9.71 -25.30 -40.78
N ASN A 389 -10.22 -24.09 -40.95
CA ASN A 389 -10.75 -23.65 -42.24
C ASN A 389 -9.67 -23.62 -43.34
N HIS A 390 -8.45 -23.23 -42.99
CA HIS A 390 -7.33 -23.25 -43.93
C HIS A 390 -6.95 -24.68 -44.35
N ILE A 391 -6.88 -25.59 -43.39
CA ILE A 391 -6.59 -27.02 -43.65
C ILE A 391 -7.70 -27.64 -44.52
N MET A 392 -8.97 -27.38 -44.20
CA MET A 392 -10.10 -27.87 -45.06
C MET A 392 -10.03 -27.32 -46.47
N LYS A 393 -9.64 -26.05 -46.65
CA LYS A 393 -9.47 -25.44 -47.98
C LYS A 393 -8.34 -26.07 -48.77
N LEU A 394 -7.23 -26.41 -48.09
CA LEU A 394 -6.12 -27.14 -48.71
C LEU A 394 -6.53 -28.58 -49.08
N LYS A 395 -7.26 -29.29 -48.20
CA LYS A 395 -7.76 -30.65 -48.45
C LYS A 395 -8.72 -30.65 -49.65
N ARG A 396 -9.67 -29.69 -49.76
CA ARG A 396 -10.57 -29.57 -50.92
C ARG A 396 -9.82 -29.28 -52.22
N ARG A 397 -8.71 -28.48 -52.15
CA ARG A 397 -7.88 -28.22 -53.37
C ARG A 397 -7.15 -29.51 -53.79
N LYS A 398 -6.65 -30.29 -52.83
CA LYS A 398 -5.98 -31.57 -53.12
C LYS A 398 -6.93 -32.63 -53.70
N THR A 399 -8.17 -32.73 -53.16
CA THR A 399 -9.21 -33.62 -53.70
C THR A 399 -9.57 -33.19 -55.13
N ARG A 400 -9.76 -31.90 -55.44
CA ARG A 400 -10.02 -31.42 -56.83
C ARG A 400 -8.86 -31.65 -57.77
N ALA A 401 -7.61 -31.55 -57.30
CA ALA A 401 -6.44 -31.90 -58.11
C ALA A 401 -6.40 -33.37 -58.45
N ASN A 402 -6.68 -34.24 -57.51
CA ASN A 402 -6.74 -35.70 -57.73
C ASN A 402 -7.92 -36.07 -58.68
N GLU A 403 -9.09 -35.41 -58.59
CA GLU A 403 -10.20 -35.62 -59.52
C GLU A 403 -9.85 -35.18 -60.96
N ILE A 404 -9.01 -34.15 -61.10
CA ILE A 404 -8.55 -33.71 -62.43
C ILE A 404 -7.53 -34.70 -63.00
N ASP A 405 -6.63 -35.25 -62.20
CA ASP A 405 -5.67 -36.22 -62.62
C ASP A 405 -6.36 -37.58 -63.04
N GLU A 406 -7.41 -38.01 -62.33
CA GLU A 406 -8.20 -39.18 -62.71
C GLU A 406 -8.96 -38.97 -64.03
N VAL A 407 -9.36 -37.74 -64.38
CA VAL A 407 -10.01 -37.43 -65.65
C VAL A 407 -9.04 -37.49 -66.84
N TYR A 408 -7.77 -37.13 -66.61
CA TYR A 408 -6.74 -37.21 -67.64
C TYR A 408 -6.24 -38.61 -67.93
N ASP A 409 -6.31 -39.54 -66.99
CA ASP A 409 -5.96 -40.97 -67.19
C ASP A 409 -7.06 -41.75 -67.95
N TYR A 410 -8.22 -41.19 -68.21
CA TYR A 410 -9.34 -41.81 -68.95
C TYR A 410 -9.48 -41.33 -70.39
N VAL A 411 -8.48 -40.71 -70.98
CA VAL A 411 -8.49 -40.42 -72.42
C VAL A 411 -7.90 -41.64 -73.16
N PRO A 412 -8.70 -42.49 -73.82
CA PRO A 412 -8.17 -43.65 -74.53
C PRO A 412 -7.32 -43.17 -75.73
N ALA A 413 -6.06 -43.65 -75.76
CA ALA A 413 -5.17 -43.50 -76.86
C ALA A 413 -5.63 -44.39 -78.02
N ASN A 414 -6.64 -43.98 -78.76
CA ASN A 414 -7.02 -44.62 -80.01
C ASN A 414 -7.70 -43.61 -80.91
N GLN A 415 -6.91 -42.91 -81.68
CA GLN A 415 -7.23 -42.55 -83.07
C GLN A 415 -6.01 -42.57 -83.93
N GLU A 416 -5.79 -43.77 -84.53
CA GLU A 416 -4.92 -43.89 -85.68
C GLU A 416 -5.38 -42.93 -86.77
N ILE A 417 -4.47 -42.16 -87.23
CA ILE A 417 -4.65 -41.21 -88.32
C ILE A 417 -4.57 -42.01 -89.59
N LEU A 418 -5.68 -42.13 -90.22
CA LEU A 418 -5.76 -42.52 -91.65
C LEU A 418 -5.21 -41.38 -92.52
N GLY A 419 -4.16 -41.74 -93.26
CA GLY A 419 -3.48 -40.87 -94.17
C GLY A 419 -4.40 -40.40 -95.33
N ILE A 420 -4.16 -39.21 -95.77
CA ILE A 420 -4.46 -38.77 -97.12
C ILE A 420 -3.18 -38.28 -97.74
N LYS A 421 -2.79 -39.06 -98.78
CA LYS A 421 -1.79 -38.69 -99.77
C LYS A 421 -2.53 -37.84 -100.87
N ASP A 422 -1.74 -36.95 -101.39
CA ASP A 422 -1.79 -36.42 -102.78
C ASP A 422 -2.93 -35.44 -103.15
N ILE A 423 -2.67 -34.16 -103.35
CA ILE A 423 -2.28 -33.46 -104.60
C ILE A 423 -1.87 -32.02 -104.27
#